data_8a3a740bd4a8af5b7743c0db0d7a1c97
#
_entry.id   8a3a740bd4a8af5b7743c0db0d7a1c97
#
_cell.length_a   1.000
_cell.length_b   1.000
_cell.length_c   1.000
_cell.angle_alpha   90.00
_cell.angle_beta   90.00
_cell.angle_gamma   90.00
#
_symmetry.space_group_name_H-M   'P 1'
#
loop_
_entity.id
_entity.type
_entity.pdbx_description
1 polymer ?
#
loop_
_entity_poly.entity_id
_entity_poly.type
_entity_poly.pdbx_seq_one_letter_code
_entity_poly.pdbx_strand_id
1 'polypeptide(L)'
;MNDQMTVKEATHDVPVVGKTDVVIVGGGPAGIGAAVSAARNGASVTLLERYPHLGGMASGGMVLVLDDMNNGSEITVTGIMKEYIERLERIGCAVTPPEEDRYTSDEMWKKWSRWGVHDFRQPTKPQPIVYATAFDPDGWKRVANDLMIENKINLRLHSWFSQTIVEDGRARGVICETKRGRQAILGDITLDASGDLDVATSAGAKFVEGAYIVTTVFRLGNVDTDKAEAFQYGHPQEFKKLDREARRIIGGSWDMWWLKTPRPGIVWCNCPHMTGYDGISPEHLTEAEFDGRERMLNVLKFAIENMPGFENAYLLDTAEQIGVRQTRMLQGEYIVTKDDVTSRRYFADTVCR
;
A
#
# COMPACT_ATOMS: atom_id res chain seq x y z
N MET A 1 -18.77 18.52 29.24
CA MET A 1 -17.36 18.79 28.91
C MET A 1 -16.56 17.82 29.75
N ASN A 2 -15.95 16.79 29.16
CA ASN A 2 -15.04 15.96 29.93
C ASN A 2 -13.80 16.79 30.22
N ASP A 3 -13.51 17.04 31.50
CA ASP A 3 -12.23 17.59 31.91
C ASP A 3 -11.12 16.60 31.58
N GLN A 4 -10.54 16.76 30.38
CA GLN A 4 -9.43 15.92 29.95
C GLN A 4 -8.22 16.29 30.80
N MET A 5 -7.80 15.35 31.64
CA MET A 5 -6.59 15.52 32.46
C MET A 5 -5.38 15.66 31.56
N THR A 6 -4.59 16.68 31.73
CA THR A 6 -3.40 16.97 30.93
C THR A 6 -2.14 16.95 31.80
N VAL A 7 -1.02 16.59 31.17
CA VAL A 7 0.32 16.64 31.75
C VAL A 7 1.12 17.70 30.97
N LYS A 8 1.80 18.60 31.69
CA LYS A 8 2.67 19.57 31.04
C LYS A 8 4.01 18.96 30.72
N GLU A 9 4.35 18.89 29.41
CA GLU A 9 5.68 18.52 28.96
C GLU A 9 6.66 19.67 29.20
N ALA A 10 7.84 19.36 29.74
CA ALA A 10 8.87 20.37 29.94
C ALA A 10 9.49 20.79 28.61
N THR A 11 9.69 22.11 28.46
CA THR A 11 10.41 22.65 27.30
C THR A 11 11.87 22.21 27.35
N HIS A 12 12.41 21.70 26.25
CA HIS A 12 13.81 21.31 26.12
C HIS A 12 14.31 21.52 24.69
N ASP A 13 15.62 21.67 24.55
CA ASP A 13 16.26 21.76 23.25
C ASP A 13 16.34 20.38 22.60
N VAL A 14 16.00 20.30 21.32
CA VAL A 14 16.07 19.07 20.51
C VAL A 14 17.35 19.09 19.66
N PRO A 15 18.24 18.11 19.78
CA PRO A 15 19.47 18.09 19.01
C PRO A 15 19.20 17.95 17.51
N VAL A 16 19.80 18.82 16.70
CA VAL A 16 19.80 18.72 15.24
C VAL A 16 20.85 17.70 14.82
N VAL A 17 20.40 16.61 14.21
CA VAL A 17 21.25 15.48 13.81
C VAL A 17 21.47 15.39 12.30
N GLY A 18 20.84 16.26 11.52
CA GLY A 18 21.01 16.32 10.08
C GLY A 18 20.47 17.60 9.46
N LYS A 19 21.05 17.97 8.32
CA LYS A 19 20.54 19.02 7.45
C LYS A 19 20.71 18.57 6.00
N THR A 20 19.65 18.68 5.22
CA THR A 20 19.58 18.27 3.81
C THR A 20 18.74 19.25 3.00
N ASP A 21 18.81 19.21 1.67
CA ASP A 21 17.92 20.03 0.83
C ASP A 21 16.48 19.58 0.97
N VAL A 22 16.25 18.25 1.00
CA VAL A 22 14.89 17.68 1.08
C VAL A 22 14.77 16.69 2.23
N VAL A 23 13.82 16.93 3.13
CA VAL A 23 13.40 15.99 4.17
C VAL A 23 12.07 15.37 3.79
N ILE A 24 11.99 14.05 3.81
CA ILE A 24 10.79 13.29 3.45
C ILE A 24 10.37 12.44 4.65
N VAL A 25 9.10 12.50 5.01
CA VAL A 25 8.50 11.68 6.07
C VAL A 25 7.59 10.63 5.48
N GLY A 26 7.92 9.37 5.72
CA GLY A 26 7.21 8.20 5.24
C GLY A 26 7.94 7.53 4.08
N GLY A 27 8.35 6.27 4.30
CA GLY A 27 9.07 5.43 3.35
C GLY A 27 8.16 4.53 2.50
N GLY A 28 6.90 4.92 2.31
CA GLY A 28 5.96 4.27 1.37
C GLY A 28 6.32 4.53 -0.10
N PRO A 29 5.52 4.03 -1.05
CA PRO A 29 5.77 4.23 -2.49
C PRO A 29 5.97 5.70 -2.87
N ALA A 30 5.18 6.61 -2.31
CA ALA A 30 5.30 8.06 -2.54
C ALA A 30 6.65 8.60 -2.07
N GLY A 31 7.05 8.25 -0.83
CA GLY A 31 8.34 8.70 -0.27
C GLY A 31 9.54 8.12 -1.01
N ILE A 32 9.50 6.85 -1.42
CA ILE A 32 10.54 6.22 -2.24
C ILE A 32 10.68 6.97 -3.57
N GLY A 33 9.56 7.20 -4.27
CA GLY A 33 9.56 7.91 -5.55
C GLY A 33 10.09 9.34 -5.41
N ALA A 34 9.64 10.06 -4.38
CA ALA A 34 10.11 11.42 -4.09
C ALA A 34 11.61 11.46 -3.77
N ALA A 35 12.09 10.54 -2.93
CA ALA A 35 13.50 10.48 -2.53
C ALA A 35 14.43 10.19 -3.71
N VAL A 36 14.09 9.19 -4.52
CA VAL A 36 14.87 8.81 -5.71
C VAL A 36 14.85 9.95 -6.74
N SER A 37 13.68 10.57 -6.97
CA SER A 37 13.56 11.67 -7.91
C SER A 37 14.38 12.89 -7.47
N ALA A 38 14.27 13.30 -6.20
CA ALA A 38 15.02 14.43 -5.68
C ALA A 38 16.55 14.18 -5.74
N ALA A 39 17.00 13.00 -5.32
CA ALA A 39 18.42 12.65 -5.37
C ALA A 39 18.97 12.60 -6.79
N ARG A 40 18.24 12.06 -7.76
CA ARG A 40 18.64 12.04 -9.18
C ARG A 40 18.70 13.43 -9.82
N ASN A 41 17.99 14.40 -9.23
CA ASN A 41 18.06 15.80 -9.61
C ASN A 41 19.12 16.60 -8.82
N GLY A 42 19.97 15.93 -8.04
CA GLY A 42 21.14 16.52 -7.38
C GLY A 42 20.88 17.04 -5.97
N ALA A 43 19.69 16.87 -5.41
CA ALA A 43 19.39 17.26 -4.05
C ALA A 43 19.96 16.24 -3.03
N SER A 44 20.45 16.74 -1.91
CA SER A 44 20.69 15.91 -0.73
C SER A 44 19.36 15.57 -0.06
N VAL A 45 19.14 14.29 0.24
CA VAL A 45 17.85 13.78 0.73
C VAL A 45 17.99 13.02 2.03
N THR A 46 17.14 13.30 3.00
CA THR A 46 16.90 12.46 4.17
C THR A 46 15.48 11.93 4.14
N LEU A 47 15.32 10.62 4.18
CA LEU A 47 14.03 9.91 4.23
C LEU A 47 13.87 9.26 5.62
N LEU A 48 12.78 9.63 6.32
CA LEU A 48 12.42 9.04 7.61
C LEU A 48 11.31 8.00 7.42
N GLU A 49 11.46 6.85 8.09
CA GLU A 49 10.45 5.80 8.16
C GLU A 49 10.35 5.28 9.60
N ARG A 50 9.11 5.10 10.08
CA ARG A 50 8.82 4.60 11.44
C ARG A 50 9.09 3.10 11.59
N TYR A 51 8.90 2.34 10.52
CA TYR A 51 9.09 0.89 10.51
C TYR A 51 10.53 0.48 10.18
N PRO A 52 10.88 -0.82 10.37
CA PRO A 52 12.22 -1.34 10.05
C PRO A 52 12.44 -1.57 8.54
N HIS A 53 11.50 -1.19 7.68
CA HIS A 53 11.54 -1.43 6.25
C HIS A 53 10.85 -0.31 5.48
N LEU A 54 11.19 -0.21 4.20
CA LEU A 54 10.52 0.65 3.23
C LEU A 54 9.37 -0.08 2.53
N GLY A 55 8.47 0.69 1.94
CA GLY A 55 7.39 0.21 1.07
C GLY A 55 5.98 0.51 1.57
N GLY A 56 5.80 0.91 2.83
CA GLY A 56 4.49 1.25 3.37
C GLY A 56 3.44 0.17 3.07
N MET A 57 2.34 0.53 2.39
CA MET A 57 1.29 -0.43 2.02
C MET A 57 1.76 -1.53 1.08
N ALA A 58 2.73 -1.28 0.21
CA ALA A 58 3.23 -2.29 -0.74
C ALA A 58 4.04 -3.41 -0.06
N SER A 59 4.61 -3.17 1.12
CA SER A 59 5.36 -4.17 1.88
C SER A 59 4.71 -4.48 3.22
N GLY A 60 4.73 -3.56 4.18
CA GLY A 60 4.19 -3.74 5.52
C GLY A 60 2.69 -3.96 5.55
N GLY A 61 1.93 -3.28 4.69
CA GLY A 61 0.48 -3.47 4.52
C GLY A 61 0.11 -4.61 3.58
N MET A 62 1.08 -5.22 2.90
CA MET A 62 0.89 -6.34 1.95
C MET A 62 -0.17 -6.08 0.87
N VAL A 63 -0.22 -4.91 0.28
CA VAL A 63 -0.99 -4.67 -0.94
C VAL A 63 -0.12 -5.11 -2.12
N LEU A 64 -0.27 -6.37 -2.55
CA LEU A 64 0.69 -7.08 -3.39
C LEU A 64 0.36 -7.09 -4.88
N VAL A 65 -0.55 -6.26 -5.32
CA VAL A 65 -0.87 -6.06 -6.74
C VAL A 65 -0.85 -4.58 -7.05
N LEU A 66 -0.11 -4.23 -8.12
CA LEU A 66 -0.22 -2.95 -8.80
C LEU A 66 -1.15 -3.13 -9.99
N ASP A 67 -2.18 -2.34 -10.11
CA ASP A 67 -3.15 -2.37 -11.19
C ASP A 67 -3.41 -0.97 -11.74
N ASP A 68 -4.27 -0.85 -12.76
CA ASP A 68 -4.65 0.42 -13.39
C ASP A 68 -3.46 1.29 -13.91
N MET A 69 -2.39 0.63 -14.37
CA MET A 69 -1.16 1.33 -14.80
C MET A 69 -1.16 1.75 -16.28
N ASN A 70 -2.28 1.62 -16.98
CA ASN A 70 -2.40 1.95 -18.39
C ASN A 70 -3.70 2.69 -18.72
N ASN A 71 -3.71 3.31 -19.91
CA ASN A 71 -4.89 3.88 -20.51
C ASN A 71 -5.11 3.21 -21.89
N GLY A 72 -6.08 2.33 -22.00
CA GLY A 72 -6.22 1.48 -23.17
C GLY A 72 -4.99 0.58 -23.35
N SER A 73 -4.36 0.60 -24.51
CA SER A 73 -3.14 -0.17 -24.80
C SER A 73 -1.84 0.49 -24.35
N GLU A 74 -1.90 1.75 -23.93
CA GLU A 74 -0.72 2.53 -23.53
C GLU A 74 -0.47 2.42 -22.02
N ILE A 75 0.75 2.00 -21.65
CA ILE A 75 1.20 2.02 -20.25
C ILE A 75 1.53 3.47 -19.88
N THR A 76 0.74 4.05 -18.97
CA THR A 76 0.86 5.44 -18.56
C THR A 76 1.68 5.63 -17.28
N VAL A 77 1.75 4.63 -16.42
CA VAL A 77 2.57 4.64 -15.21
C VAL A 77 3.98 4.15 -15.55
N THR A 78 4.90 5.09 -15.72
CA THR A 78 6.28 4.86 -16.19
C THR A 78 7.32 5.36 -15.19
N GLY A 79 8.54 5.67 -15.65
CA GLY A 79 9.61 6.23 -14.82
C GLY A 79 10.06 5.28 -13.72
N ILE A 80 10.15 5.79 -12.49
CA ILE A 80 10.65 5.04 -11.32
C ILE A 80 9.80 3.80 -11.05
N MET A 81 8.48 3.85 -11.25
CA MET A 81 7.62 2.68 -11.04
C MET A 81 7.92 1.56 -12.03
N LYS A 82 8.10 1.89 -13.32
CA LYS A 82 8.50 0.90 -14.33
C LYS A 82 9.85 0.27 -14.00
N GLU A 83 10.84 1.10 -13.65
CA GLU A 83 12.15 0.62 -13.18
C GLU A 83 12.01 -0.32 -11.98
N TYR A 84 11.12 0.03 -11.05
CA TYR A 84 10.86 -0.78 -9.85
C TYR A 84 10.32 -2.17 -10.20
N ILE A 85 9.35 -2.25 -11.09
CA ILE A 85 8.77 -3.50 -11.58
C ILE A 85 9.83 -4.35 -12.29
N GLU A 86 10.62 -3.76 -13.19
CA GLU A 86 11.70 -4.45 -13.90
C GLU A 86 12.76 -5.02 -12.94
N ARG A 87 13.05 -4.32 -11.84
CA ARG A 87 13.95 -4.80 -10.80
C ARG A 87 13.35 -5.97 -10.02
N LEU A 88 12.07 -5.91 -9.68
CA LEU A 88 11.35 -7.01 -9.04
C LEU A 88 11.29 -8.26 -9.91
N GLU A 89 10.99 -8.11 -11.20
CA GLU A 89 10.97 -9.22 -12.17
C GLU A 89 12.35 -9.89 -12.29
N ARG A 90 13.40 -9.08 -12.38
CA ARG A 90 14.80 -9.57 -12.48
C ARG A 90 15.21 -10.45 -11.30
N ILE A 91 14.67 -10.21 -10.12
CA ILE A 91 14.94 -11.02 -8.92
C ILE A 91 13.87 -12.10 -8.67
N GLY A 92 12.95 -12.33 -9.62
CA GLY A 92 11.86 -13.32 -9.51
C GLY A 92 10.84 -12.99 -8.43
N CYS A 93 10.63 -11.70 -8.14
CA CYS A 93 9.71 -11.21 -7.11
C CYS A 93 8.51 -10.46 -7.69
N ALA A 94 8.30 -10.50 -8.99
CA ALA A 94 7.10 -9.98 -9.64
C ALA A 94 6.68 -10.85 -10.82
N VAL A 95 5.40 -10.84 -11.11
CA VAL A 95 4.76 -11.50 -12.25
C VAL A 95 3.84 -10.50 -12.92
N THR A 96 4.09 -10.25 -14.20
CA THR A 96 3.33 -9.33 -15.05
C THR A 96 2.85 -10.08 -16.28
N PRO A 97 1.59 -9.90 -16.75
CA PRO A 97 1.16 -10.45 -18.03
C PRO A 97 2.06 -9.97 -19.17
N PRO A 98 2.62 -10.86 -19.99
CA PRO A 98 3.38 -10.47 -21.17
C PRO A 98 2.49 -9.76 -22.18
N GLU A 99 3.07 -9.02 -23.11
CA GLU A 99 2.33 -8.14 -24.02
C GLU A 99 1.27 -8.89 -24.82
N GLU A 100 1.57 -10.09 -25.27
CA GLU A 100 0.67 -10.97 -26.03
C GLU A 100 -0.56 -11.41 -25.26
N ASP A 101 -0.52 -11.39 -23.94
CA ASP A 101 -1.64 -11.76 -23.07
C ASP A 101 -2.50 -10.55 -22.62
N ARG A 102 -2.12 -9.33 -23.00
CA ARG A 102 -2.80 -8.11 -22.53
C ARG A 102 -4.06 -7.77 -23.31
N TYR A 103 -4.96 -8.73 -23.44
CA TYR A 103 -6.27 -8.54 -24.05
C TYR A 103 -7.35 -9.35 -23.33
N THR A 104 -8.60 -8.88 -23.42
CA THR A 104 -9.74 -9.53 -22.75
C THR A 104 -10.18 -10.77 -23.52
N SER A 105 -10.27 -11.91 -22.83
CA SER A 105 -10.90 -13.13 -23.30
C SER A 105 -11.16 -14.07 -22.13
N ASP A 106 -12.01 -15.08 -22.33
CA ASP A 106 -12.23 -16.13 -21.31
C ASP A 106 -10.96 -16.91 -21.00
N GLU A 107 -10.07 -17.08 -21.99
CA GLU A 107 -8.78 -17.75 -21.82
C GLU A 107 -7.86 -16.91 -20.93
N MET A 108 -7.69 -15.63 -21.23
CA MET A 108 -6.88 -14.71 -20.44
C MET A 108 -7.44 -14.52 -19.04
N TRP A 109 -8.77 -14.49 -18.90
CA TRP A 109 -9.40 -14.50 -17.59
C TRP A 109 -8.99 -15.73 -16.76
N LYS A 110 -9.07 -16.92 -17.31
CA LYS A 110 -8.64 -18.14 -16.61
C LYS A 110 -7.15 -18.12 -16.26
N LYS A 111 -6.31 -17.56 -17.12
CA LYS A 111 -4.86 -17.49 -16.92
C LYS A 111 -4.45 -16.47 -15.87
N TRP A 112 -5.09 -15.29 -15.84
CA TRP A 112 -4.57 -14.13 -15.13
C TRP A 112 -5.45 -13.62 -13.98
N SER A 113 -6.72 -14.03 -13.89
CA SER A 113 -7.60 -13.49 -12.86
C SER A 113 -7.09 -13.69 -11.43
N ARG A 114 -6.45 -14.82 -11.16
CA ARG A 114 -5.85 -15.11 -9.85
C ARG A 114 -4.54 -14.37 -9.56
N TRP A 115 -4.06 -13.58 -10.51
CA TRP A 115 -2.94 -12.66 -10.32
C TRP A 115 -3.37 -11.23 -9.98
N GLY A 116 -4.66 -11.02 -9.73
CA GLY A 116 -5.24 -9.71 -9.35
C GLY A 116 -5.55 -8.82 -10.53
N VAL A 117 -5.50 -9.31 -11.75
CA VAL A 117 -5.89 -8.55 -12.93
C VAL A 117 -7.38 -8.75 -13.18
N HIS A 118 -8.18 -7.70 -12.99
CA HIS A 118 -9.64 -7.81 -12.91
C HIS A 118 -10.37 -7.62 -14.23
N ASP A 119 -9.79 -6.92 -15.20
CA ASP A 119 -10.46 -6.49 -16.43
C ASP A 119 -10.50 -7.53 -17.54
N PHE A 120 -10.00 -8.73 -17.30
CA PHE A 120 -10.14 -9.82 -18.25
C PHE A 120 -11.59 -10.29 -18.46
N ARG A 121 -12.49 -9.90 -17.57
CA ARG A 121 -13.93 -10.23 -17.63
C ARG A 121 -14.60 -9.48 -18.73
N GLN A 122 -14.22 -9.59 -19.92
CA GLN A 122 -15.10 -8.94 -20.88
C GLN A 122 -15.04 -9.55 -22.19
N PRO A 123 -15.87 -9.11 -22.81
CA PRO A 123 -17.17 -9.41 -23.29
C PRO A 123 -17.05 -9.76 -24.79
N THR A 124 -17.92 -9.32 -25.55
CA THR A 124 -18.16 -9.60 -26.95
C THR A 124 -17.04 -9.18 -27.94
N LYS A 125 -16.03 -8.41 -27.51
CA LYS A 125 -14.86 -8.04 -28.36
C LYS A 125 -13.61 -7.91 -27.50
N PRO A 126 -12.44 -8.46 -27.92
CA PRO A 126 -11.18 -8.25 -27.24
C PRO A 126 -10.87 -6.75 -27.09
N GLN A 127 -10.51 -6.34 -25.88
CA GLN A 127 -10.06 -5.00 -25.55
C GLN A 127 -8.73 -5.10 -24.80
N PRO A 128 -7.89 -4.07 -24.83
CA PRO A 128 -6.72 -4.02 -23.96
C PRO A 128 -7.12 -4.19 -22.50
N ILE A 129 -6.36 -4.99 -21.77
CA ILE A 129 -6.56 -5.17 -20.34
C ILE A 129 -5.79 -4.11 -19.58
N VAL A 130 -6.16 -3.96 -18.30
CA VAL A 130 -5.37 -3.22 -17.34
C VAL A 130 -3.99 -3.86 -17.17
N TYR A 131 -2.95 -3.06 -17.27
CA TYR A 131 -1.60 -3.49 -16.95
C TYR A 131 -1.45 -3.61 -15.44
N ALA A 132 -1.20 -4.81 -14.97
CA ALA A 132 -1.08 -5.11 -13.55
C ALA A 132 0.13 -6.01 -13.28
N THR A 133 0.67 -5.91 -12.06
CA THR A 133 1.82 -6.68 -11.61
C THR A 133 1.56 -7.20 -10.21
N ALA A 134 1.59 -8.52 -10.03
CA ALA A 134 1.63 -9.13 -8.71
C ALA A 134 3.08 -9.23 -8.22
N PHE A 135 3.35 -8.94 -6.96
CA PHE A 135 4.70 -8.91 -6.44
C PHE A 135 4.82 -9.48 -5.02
N ASP A 136 6.06 -9.77 -4.63
CA ASP A 136 6.42 -10.27 -3.31
C ASP A 136 6.84 -9.09 -2.39
N PRO A 137 6.34 -9.00 -1.14
CA PRO A 137 6.61 -7.87 -0.27
C PRO A 137 8.09 -7.75 0.14
N ASP A 138 8.79 -8.86 0.31
CA ASP A 138 10.22 -8.82 0.65
C ASP A 138 11.08 -8.44 -0.55
N GLY A 139 10.65 -8.84 -1.76
CA GLY A 139 11.23 -8.32 -3.00
C GLY A 139 11.11 -6.81 -3.09
N TRP A 140 9.93 -6.27 -2.71
CA TRP A 140 9.71 -4.83 -2.65
C TRP A 140 10.68 -4.14 -1.69
N LYS A 141 10.79 -4.62 -0.45
CA LYS A 141 11.74 -4.08 0.55
C LYS A 141 13.18 -4.06 0.02
N ARG A 142 13.60 -5.14 -0.66
CA ARG A 142 14.93 -5.27 -1.24
C ARG A 142 15.19 -4.22 -2.32
N VAL A 143 14.30 -4.09 -3.30
CA VAL A 143 14.44 -3.10 -4.38
C VAL A 143 14.44 -1.68 -3.81
N ALA A 144 13.61 -1.40 -2.80
CA ALA A 144 13.61 -0.10 -2.11
C ALA A 144 14.99 0.21 -1.50
N ASN A 145 15.55 -0.74 -0.78
CA ASN A 145 16.88 -0.57 -0.16
C ASN A 145 17.97 -0.32 -1.22
N ASP A 146 17.98 -1.09 -2.31
CA ASP A 146 18.94 -0.93 -3.40
C ASP A 146 18.84 0.49 -4.00
N LEU A 147 17.61 1.00 -4.22
CA LEU A 147 17.39 2.37 -4.71
C LEU A 147 17.90 3.44 -3.73
N MET A 148 17.72 3.26 -2.42
CA MET A 148 18.24 4.20 -1.42
C MET A 148 19.77 4.24 -1.44
N ILE A 149 20.41 3.08 -1.51
CA ILE A 149 21.89 2.95 -1.51
C ILE A 149 22.48 3.55 -2.80
N GLU A 150 21.94 3.16 -3.96
CA GLU A 150 22.41 3.62 -5.27
C GLU A 150 22.32 5.14 -5.43
N ASN A 151 21.25 5.75 -4.90
CA ASN A 151 21.04 7.19 -4.97
C ASN A 151 21.59 7.96 -3.75
N LYS A 152 22.33 7.30 -2.85
CA LYS A 152 22.98 7.89 -1.67
C LYS A 152 22.02 8.67 -0.76
N ILE A 153 20.78 8.16 -0.64
CA ILE A 153 19.75 8.76 0.21
C ILE A 153 20.08 8.45 1.67
N ASN A 154 20.06 9.46 2.54
CA ASN A 154 20.21 9.28 3.98
C ASN A 154 18.92 8.69 4.56
N LEU A 155 18.83 7.35 4.60
CA LEU A 155 17.68 6.64 5.13
C LEU A 155 17.75 6.52 6.66
N ARG A 156 16.64 6.88 7.34
CA ARG A 156 16.48 6.78 8.79
C ARG A 156 15.25 5.93 9.10
N LEU A 157 15.43 4.64 9.25
CA LEU A 157 14.42 3.72 9.78
C LEU A 157 14.25 3.91 11.29
N HIS A 158 13.18 3.35 11.87
CA HIS A 158 12.86 3.46 13.32
C HIS A 158 12.82 4.91 13.82
N SER A 159 12.34 5.82 12.98
CA SER A 159 12.25 7.25 13.24
C SER A 159 10.81 7.71 13.10
N TRP A 160 10.08 7.80 14.22
CA TRP A 160 8.70 8.22 14.24
C TRP A 160 8.59 9.74 14.09
N PHE A 161 7.87 10.21 13.11
CA PHE A 161 7.55 11.62 13.01
C PHE A 161 6.77 12.08 14.26
N SER A 162 7.13 13.23 14.82
CA SER A 162 6.53 13.80 16.01
C SER A 162 5.98 15.20 15.74
N GLN A 163 6.77 16.05 15.08
CA GLN A 163 6.40 17.45 14.88
C GLN A 163 7.08 18.05 13.65
N THR A 164 6.38 18.96 12.96
CA THR A 164 6.97 19.83 11.95
C THR A 164 7.60 21.06 12.57
N ILE A 165 8.82 21.39 12.18
CA ILE A 165 9.48 22.63 12.54
C ILE A 165 9.00 23.71 11.57
N VAL A 166 8.28 24.70 12.08
CA VAL A 166 7.74 25.83 11.29
C VAL A 166 8.39 27.13 11.73
N GLU A 167 9.02 27.83 10.78
CA GLU A 167 9.60 29.15 10.98
C GLU A 167 9.11 30.08 9.86
N ASP A 168 8.63 31.25 10.21
CA ASP A 168 8.10 32.24 9.26
C ASP A 168 7.09 31.67 8.25
N GLY A 169 6.20 30.79 8.72
CA GLY A 169 5.18 30.15 7.91
C GLY A 169 5.70 29.08 6.93
N ARG A 170 6.95 28.63 7.08
CA ARG A 170 7.57 27.59 6.25
C ARG A 170 7.97 26.38 7.08
N ALA A 171 7.72 25.19 6.57
CA ALA A 171 8.28 23.96 7.11
C ALA A 171 9.79 23.93 6.86
N ARG A 172 10.59 23.91 7.93
CA ARG A 172 12.05 23.92 7.94
C ARG A 172 12.68 22.59 8.30
N GLY A 173 11.88 21.56 8.43
CA GLY A 173 12.29 20.24 8.83
C GLY A 173 11.30 19.60 9.79
N VAL A 174 11.75 18.55 10.45
CA VAL A 174 10.91 17.74 11.34
C VAL A 174 11.63 17.34 12.60
N ILE A 175 10.85 17.05 13.64
CA ILE A 175 11.30 16.35 14.85
C ILE A 175 10.77 14.93 14.79
N CYS A 176 11.61 13.95 15.07
CA CYS A 176 11.24 12.54 15.19
C CYS A 176 11.59 11.97 16.55
N GLU A 177 10.80 10.98 16.98
CA GLU A 177 11.07 10.16 18.15
C GLU A 177 11.93 8.95 17.74
N THR A 178 12.96 8.70 18.52
CA THR A 178 13.87 7.56 18.33
C THR A 178 14.20 6.92 19.69
N LYS A 179 14.82 5.75 19.70
CA LYS A 179 15.31 5.17 20.95
C LYS A 179 16.40 6.01 21.67
N ARG A 180 16.96 7.02 21.00
CA ARG A 180 17.89 8.01 21.59
C ARG A 180 17.17 9.28 22.04
N GLY A 181 15.83 9.30 22.03
CA GLY A 181 15.01 10.46 22.28
C GLY A 181 14.71 11.26 21.02
N ARG A 182 14.24 12.49 21.22
CA ARG A 182 13.83 13.41 20.15
C ARG A 182 15.05 13.92 19.37
N GLN A 183 14.93 13.96 18.06
CA GLN A 183 15.96 14.43 17.14
C GLN A 183 15.33 15.29 16.04
N ALA A 184 16.00 16.39 15.69
CA ALA A 184 15.56 17.27 14.61
C ALA A 184 16.40 17.03 13.34
N ILE A 185 15.72 17.03 12.19
CA ILE A 185 16.33 17.03 10.85
C ILE A 185 15.82 18.28 10.14
N LEU A 186 16.75 19.14 9.72
CA LEU A 186 16.44 20.37 8.99
C LEU A 186 16.47 20.14 7.49
N GLY A 187 15.60 20.85 6.76
CA GLY A 187 15.55 20.81 5.30
C GLY A 187 14.99 22.09 4.71
N ASP A 188 15.44 22.43 3.52
CA ASP A 188 14.90 23.57 2.77
C ASP A 188 13.49 23.28 2.24
N ILE A 189 13.24 22.00 1.91
CA ILE A 189 11.94 21.46 1.52
C ILE A 189 11.58 20.29 2.42
N THR A 190 10.35 20.27 2.91
CA THR A 190 9.79 19.15 3.70
C THR A 190 8.62 18.54 2.95
N LEU A 191 8.69 17.23 2.67
CA LEU A 191 7.65 16.47 1.97
C LEU A 191 6.91 15.54 2.93
N ASP A 192 5.58 15.63 2.88
CA ASP A 192 4.70 14.71 3.57
C ASP A 192 4.36 13.50 2.67
N ALA A 193 4.90 12.35 3.00
CA ALA A 193 4.60 11.06 2.40
C ALA A 193 4.15 10.05 3.47
N SER A 194 3.66 10.55 4.63
CA SER A 194 3.25 9.74 5.78
C SER A 194 2.04 8.83 5.51
N GLY A 195 1.24 9.17 4.52
CA GLY A 195 -0.02 8.48 4.19
C GLY A 195 -1.24 9.10 4.87
N ASP A 196 -1.04 9.80 6.00
CA ASP A 196 -2.09 10.32 6.86
C ASP A 196 -2.02 11.85 7.05
N LEU A 197 -1.24 12.56 6.24
CA LEU A 197 -0.99 14.01 6.33
C LEU A 197 -0.39 14.44 7.69
N ASP A 198 0.45 13.63 8.30
CA ASP A 198 0.99 13.91 9.63
C ASP A 198 1.83 15.22 9.66
N VAL A 199 2.68 15.41 8.64
CA VAL A 199 3.57 16.58 8.54
C VAL A 199 2.75 17.83 8.23
N ALA A 200 1.84 17.75 7.28
CA ALA A 200 1.02 18.88 6.85
C ALA A 200 0.11 19.38 7.97
N THR A 201 -0.55 18.45 8.68
CA THR A 201 -1.43 18.82 9.82
C THR A 201 -0.65 19.38 10.99
N SER A 202 0.53 18.82 11.28
CA SER A 202 1.44 19.36 12.30
C SER A 202 1.94 20.77 11.96
N ALA A 203 2.02 21.10 10.67
CA ALA A 203 2.35 22.45 10.19
C ALA A 203 1.15 23.41 10.17
N GLY A 204 -0.04 22.96 10.54
CA GLY A 204 -1.26 23.76 10.57
C GLY A 204 -2.07 23.77 9.28
N ALA A 205 -1.81 22.85 8.35
CA ALA A 205 -2.61 22.71 7.13
C ALA A 205 -4.04 22.26 7.47
N LYS A 206 -5.02 22.80 6.74
CA LYS A 206 -6.42 22.41 6.88
C LYS A 206 -6.66 21.06 6.20
N PHE A 207 -7.49 20.23 6.81
CA PHE A 207 -7.87 18.92 6.29
C PHE A 207 -9.33 18.59 6.60
N VAL A 208 -9.84 17.59 5.94
CA VAL A 208 -11.08 16.91 6.28
C VAL A 208 -10.77 15.47 6.67
N GLU A 209 -11.43 14.97 7.68
CA GLU A 209 -11.31 13.57 8.07
C GLU A 209 -12.25 12.71 7.26
N GLY A 210 -11.81 11.50 6.96
CA GLY A 210 -12.59 10.48 6.31
C GLY A 210 -12.19 9.11 6.83
N ALA A 211 -13.17 8.22 6.93
CA ALA A 211 -12.94 6.82 7.21
C ALA A 211 -13.49 6.00 6.05
N TYR A 212 -12.76 4.98 5.66
CA TYR A 212 -13.23 4.07 4.62
C TYR A 212 -12.99 2.62 5.05
N ILE A 213 -12.08 1.92 4.42
CA ILE A 213 -11.80 0.52 4.72
C ILE A 213 -10.46 0.44 5.45
N VAL A 214 -10.40 -0.39 6.49
CA VAL A 214 -9.16 -0.90 7.07
C VAL A 214 -9.07 -2.41 6.79
N THR A 215 -7.86 -2.92 6.58
CA THR A 215 -7.64 -4.30 6.13
C THR A 215 -6.44 -4.90 6.84
N THR A 216 -6.62 -6.03 7.48
CA THR A 216 -5.53 -6.85 8.04
C THR A 216 -5.19 -7.96 7.04
N VAL A 217 -4.38 -7.65 6.07
CA VAL A 217 -3.98 -8.58 5.00
C VAL A 217 -3.15 -9.74 5.56
N PHE A 218 -3.25 -10.90 4.91
CA PHE A 218 -2.49 -12.10 5.30
C PHE A 218 -2.12 -12.94 4.09
N ARG A 219 -1.16 -13.86 4.29
CA ARG A 219 -0.83 -14.88 3.30
C ARG A 219 -1.01 -16.28 3.87
N LEU A 220 -1.44 -17.19 3.00
CA LEU A 220 -1.50 -18.62 3.31
C LEU A 220 -0.41 -19.35 2.54
N GLY A 221 0.25 -20.27 3.22
CA GLY A 221 1.23 -21.17 2.64
C GLY A 221 0.66 -22.55 2.39
N ASN A 222 1.37 -23.35 1.58
CA ASN A 222 1.04 -24.73 1.23
C ASN A 222 -0.35 -24.89 0.59
N VAL A 223 -0.72 -23.95 -0.25
CA VAL A 223 -1.94 -23.99 -1.06
C VAL A 223 -1.62 -24.62 -2.42
N ASP A 224 -2.33 -25.69 -2.79
CA ASP A 224 -2.30 -26.25 -4.15
C ASP A 224 -3.17 -25.37 -5.06
N THR A 225 -2.55 -24.32 -5.62
CA THR A 225 -3.26 -23.35 -6.46
C THR A 225 -3.80 -23.97 -7.75
N ASP A 226 -3.13 -24.98 -8.30
CA ASP A 226 -3.58 -25.63 -9.53
C ASP A 226 -4.83 -26.46 -9.27
N LYS A 227 -4.89 -27.18 -8.16
CA LYS A 227 -6.08 -27.89 -7.70
C LYS A 227 -7.25 -26.94 -7.41
N ALA A 228 -6.96 -25.81 -6.75
CA ALA A 228 -7.97 -24.81 -6.42
C ALA A 228 -8.56 -24.16 -7.69
N GLU A 229 -7.74 -23.81 -8.68
CA GLU A 229 -8.18 -23.28 -9.98
C GLU A 229 -8.91 -24.34 -10.80
N ALA A 230 -8.42 -25.58 -10.83
CA ALA A 230 -9.12 -26.69 -11.50
C ALA A 230 -10.53 -26.92 -10.93
N PHE A 231 -10.67 -26.85 -9.62
CA PHE A 231 -11.98 -26.91 -8.96
C PHE A 231 -12.87 -25.72 -9.32
N GLN A 232 -12.32 -24.49 -9.31
CA GLN A 232 -13.07 -23.29 -9.69
C GLN A 232 -13.69 -23.38 -11.07
N TYR A 233 -12.92 -23.87 -12.05
CA TYR A 233 -13.38 -23.95 -13.45
C TYR A 233 -14.13 -25.24 -13.78
N GLY A 234 -13.81 -26.35 -13.12
CA GLY A 234 -14.49 -27.64 -13.29
C GLY A 234 -15.83 -27.73 -12.57
N HIS A 235 -15.97 -27.05 -11.43
CA HIS A 235 -17.16 -27.10 -10.56
C HIS A 235 -17.66 -25.68 -10.21
N PRO A 236 -17.98 -24.82 -11.19
CA PRO A 236 -18.21 -23.39 -10.98
C PRO A 236 -19.38 -23.06 -10.03
N GLN A 237 -20.41 -23.91 -9.97
CA GLN A 237 -21.55 -23.70 -9.09
C GLN A 237 -21.21 -23.99 -7.62
N GLU A 238 -20.48 -25.05 -7.39
CA GLU A 238 -20.02 -25.45 -6.06
C GLU A 238 -18.97 -24.46 -5.56
N PHE A 239 -17.98 -24.12 -6.40
CA PHE A 239 -17.01 -23.08 -6.11
C PHE A 239 -17.69 -21.77 -5.70
N LYS A 240 -18.67 -21.29 -6.46
CA LYS A 240 -19.39 -20.04 -6.16
C LYS A 240 -20.08 -20.08 -4.79
N LYS A 241 -20.58 -21.25 -4.38
CA LYS A 241 -21.20 -21.43 -3.06
C LYS A 241 -20.17 -21.32 -1.95
N LEU A 242 -19.05 -22.03 -2.07
CA LEU A 242 -17.96 -22.03 -1.07
C LEU A 242 -17.26 -20.66 -1.01
N ASP A 243 -16.98 -20.05 -2.14
CA ASP A 243 -16.39 -18.71 -2.21
C ASP A 243 -17.28 -17.63 -1.55
N ARG A 244 -18.59 -17.71 -1.74
CA ARG A 244 -19.53 -16.81 -1.06
C ARG A 244 -19.51 -17.00 0.44
N GLU A 245 -19.42 -18.23 0.92
CA GLU A 245 -19.36 -18.53 2.34
C GLU A 245 -18.03 -18.07 2.94
N ALA A 246 -16.91 -18.31 2.27
CA ALA A 246 -15.61 -17.79 2.69
C ALA A 246 -15.62 -16.26 2.84
N ARG A 247 -16.19 -15.55 1.84
CA ARG A 247 -16.32 -14.09 1.90
C ARG A 247 -17.26 -13.59 3.00
N ARG A 248 -18.28 -14.37 3.33
CA ARG A 248 -19.17 -14.07 4.47
C ARG A 248 -18.43 -14.22 5.81
N ILE A 249 -17.63 -15.26 5.95
CA ILE A 249 -16.84 -15.55 7.17
C ILE A 249 -15.78 -14.45 7.36
N ILE A 250 -15.06 -14.09 6.32
CA ILE A 250 -14.02 -13.05 6.39
C ILE A 250 -14.60 -11.64 6.61
N GLY A 251 -15.88 -11.43 6.27
CA GLY A 251 -16.56 -10.16 6.53
C GLY A 251 -16.21 -9.04 5.56
N GLY A 252 -16.02 -9.37 4.29
CA GLY A 252 -15.77 -8.43 3.19
C GLY A 252 -14.44 -8.68 2.49
N SER A 253 -14.53 -8.71 1.17
CA SER A 253 -13.38 -8.79 0.26
C SER A 253 -13.82 -8.27 -1.10
N TRP A 254 -12.86 -8.04 -1.99
CA TRP A 254 -13.17 -7.89 -3.41
C TRP A 254 -13.74 -9.21 -3.98
N ASP A 255 -13.95 -9.27 -5.26
CA ASP A 255 -14.53 -10.45 -5.95
C ASP A 255 -13.80 -11.77 -5.66
N MET A 256 -12.52 -11.70 -5.34
CA MET A 256 -11.71 -12.87 -4.98
C MET A 256 -11.03 -12.61 -3.63
N TRP A 257 -11.28 -13.47 -2.64
CA TRP A 257 -10.69 -13.35 -1.33
C TRP A 257 -9.24 -13.82 -1.25
N TRP A 258 -8.76 -14.63 -2.24
CA TRP A 258 -7.37 -15.05 -2.37
C TRP A 258 -6.85 -14.87 -3.80
N LEU A 259 -5.59 -14.54 -3.93
CA LEU A 259 -4.86 -14.33 -5.19
C LEU A 259 -3.51 -15.03 -5.13
N LYS A 260 -2.96 -15.36 -6.30
CA LYS A 260 -1.61 -15.94 -6.43
C LYS A 260 -0.55 -14.91 -6.11
N THR A 261 0.61 -15.38 -5.67
CA THR A 261 1.82 -14.58 -5.51
C THR A 261 2.93 -15.12 -6.40
N PRO A 262 4.03 -14.40 -6.63
CA PRO A 262 5.20 -14.92 -7.33
C PRO A 262 5.86 -16.13 -6.65
N ARG A 263 5.42 -16.50 -5.46
CA ARG A 263 5.92 -17.66 -4.71
C ARG A 263 4.96 -18.83 -4.85
N PRO A 264 5.37 -19.95 -5.47
CA PRO A 264 4.51 -21.12 -5.60
C PRO A 264 3.98 -21.61 -4.26
N GLY A 265 2.70 -21.97 -4.22
CA GLY A 265 2.04 -22.46 -3.01
C GLY A 265 1.74 -21.39 -1.96
N ILE A 266 2.04 -20.13 -2.24
CA ILE A 266 1.69 -19.00 -1.37
C ILE A 266 0.61 -18.18 -2.05
N VAL A 267 -0.50 -17.94 -1.35
CA VAL A 267 -1.58 -17.06 -1.79
C VAL A 267 -1.69 -15.85 -0.87
N TRP A 268 -2.10 -14.75 -1.46
CA TRP A 268 -2.34 -13.47 -0.82
C TRP A 268 -3.84 -13.23 -0.64
N CYS A 269 -4.24 -12.81 0.55
CA CYS A 269 -5.63 -12.59 0.92
C CYS A 269 -5.83 -11.11 1.27
N ASN A 270 -6.32 -10.31 0.30
CA ASN A 270 -6.63 -8.89 0.48
C ASN A 270 -7.98 -8.71 1.18
N CYS A 271 -8.05 -9.13 2.41
CA CYS A 271 -9.23 -9.14 3.26
C CYS A 271 -8.82 -9.38 4.73
N PRO A 272 -9.71 -9.13 5.72
CA PRO A 272 -11.06 -8.59 5.59
C PRO A 272 -11.09 -7.10 5.24
N HIS A 273 -12.14 -6.66 4.57
CA HIS A 273 -12.44 -5.25 4.40
C HIS A 273 -13.37 -4.80 5.53
N MET A 274 -12.81 -4.16 6.52
CA MET A 274 -13.51 -3.73 7.73
C MET A 274 -13.85 -2.24 7.66
N THR A 275 -15.04 -1.86 8.11
CA THR A 275 -15.54 -0.49 8.15
C THR A 275 -15.91 -0.09 9.57
N GLY A 276 -16.04 1.22 9.82
CA GLY A 276 -16.41 1.72 11.14
C GLY A 276 -15.23 1.99 12.08
N TYR A 277 -14.00 1.80 11.59
CA TYR A 277 -12.78 2.11 12.33
C TYR A 277 -12.19 3.45 11.88
N ASP A 278 -11.80 4.25 12.84
CA ASP A 278 -11.02 5.46 12.60
C ASP A 278 -9.53 5.07 12.45
N GLY A 279 -8.97 5.33 11.28
CA GLY A 279 -7.61 4.95 10.91
C GLY A 279 -6.50 5.77 11.59
N ILE A 280 -6.84 6.77 12.40
CA ILE A 280 -5.89 7.55 13.21
C ILE A 280 -6.08 7.34 14.72
N SER A 281 -7.12 6.60 15.15
CA SER A 281 -7.30 6.23 16.56
C SER A 281 -6.53 4.95 16.89
N PRO A 282 -5.58 4.99 17.85
CA PRO A 282 -4.87 3.80 18.30
C PRO A 282 -5.82 2.71 18.85
N GLU A 283 -6.90 3.12 19.51
CA GLU A 283 -7.90 2.22 20.07
C GLU A 283 -8.62 1.46 18.95
N HIS A 284 -9.15 2.19 17.94
CA HIS A 284 -9.84 1.58 16.80
C HIS A 284 -8.90 0.70 15.97
N LEU A 285 -7.64 1.13 15.76
CA LEU A 285 -6.65 0.31 15.05
C LEU A 285 -6.33 -0.98 15.82
N THR A 286 -6.24 -0.91 17.15
CA THR A 286 -6.03 -2.09 18.00
C THR A 286 -7.20 -3.07 17.91
N GLU A 287 -8.43 -2.56 17.98
CA GLU A 287 -9.65 -3.38 17.84
C GLU A 287 -9.69 -4.02 16.45
N ALA A 288 -9.40 -3.27 15.39
CA ALA A 288 -9.38 -3.77 14.02
C ALA A 288 -8.32 -4.87 13.80
N GLU A 289 -7.15 -4.75 14.44
CA GLU A 289 -6.11 -5.79 14.40
C GLU A 289 -6.59 -7.10 15.03
N PHE A 290 -7.32 -7.06 16.15
CA PHE A 290 -7.87 -8.25 16.78
C PHE A 290 -9.02 -8.85 15.96
N ASP A 291 -9.99 -8.04 15.55
CA ASP A 291 -11.13 -8.48 14.73
C ASP A 291 -10.65 -9.12 13.41
N GLY A 292 -9.72 -8.47 12.73
CA GLY A 292 -9.18 -8.99 11.48
C GLY A 292 -8.47 -10.34 11.64
N ARG A 293 -7.63 -10.49 12.67
CA ARG A 293 -6.93 -11.76 12.93
C ARG A 293 -7.89 -12.90 13.30
N GLU A 294 -8.96 -12.62 14.03
CA GLU A 294 -9.99 -13.62 14.31
C GLU A 294 -10.69 -14.08 13.01
N ARG A 295 -11.06 -13.16 12.15
CA ARG A 295 -11.69 -13.47 10.86
C ARG A 295 -10.78 -14.29 9.94
N MET A 296 -9.47 -13.98 9.91
CA MET A 296 -8.47 -14.77 9.17
C MET A 296 -8.46 -16.24 9.61
N LEU A 297 -8.40 -16.48 10.91
CA LEU A 297 -8.37 -17.86 11.46
C LEU A 297 -9.66 -18.61 11.15
N ASN A 298 -10.80 -17.93 11.19
CA ASN A 298 -12.10 -18.52 10.86
C ASN A 298 -12.20 -18.90 9.38
N VAL A 299 -11.75 -18.03 8.45
CA VAL A 299 -11.77 -18.36 7.02
C VAL A 299 -10.73 -19.42 6.67
N LEU A 300 -9.56 -19.43 7.31
CA LEU A 300 -8.56 -20.48 7.12
C LEU A 300 -9.11 -21.86 7.51
N LYS A 301 -9.74 -21.95 8.68
CA LYS A 301 -10.39 -23.19 9.13
C LYS A 301 -11.44 -23.67 8.12
N PHE A 302 -12.31 -22.77 7.69
CA PHE A 302 -13.31 -23.10 6.67
C PHE A 302 -12.67 -23.57 5.36
N ALA A 303 -11.62 -22.90 4.89
CA ALA A 303 -10.94 -23.27 3.64
C ALA A 303 -10.29 -24.65 3.71
N ILE A 304 -9.61 -24.98 4.82
CA ILE A 304 -9.01 -26.31 5.05
C ILE A 304 -10.07 -27.41 4.99
N GLU A 305 -11.21 -27.19 5.61
CA GLU A 305 -12.28 -28.18 5.73
C GLU A 305 -13.10 -28.36 4.45
N ASN A 306 -13.20 -27.33 3.58
CA ASN A 306 -14.20 -27.29 2.54
C ASN A 306 -13.67 -26.96 1.12
N MET A 307 -12.50 -26.35 0.98
CA MET A 307 -12.03 -25.84 -0.32
C MET A 307 -10.92 -26.71 -0.90
N PRO A 308 -11.14 -27.37 -2.06
CA PRO A 308 -10.10 -28.11 -2.75
C PRO A 308 -8.87 -27.24 -3.04
N GLY A 309 -7.69 -27.78 -2.71
CA GLY A 309 -6.41 -27.08 -2.80
C GLY A 309 -5.96 -26.40 -1.50
N PHE A 310 -6.83 -26.30 -0.50
CA PHE A 310 -6.51 -25.67 0.80
C PHE A 310 -6.37 -26.67 1.94
N GLU A 311 -6.46 -27.95 1.71
CA GLU A 311 -6.50 -29.01 2.74
C GLU A 311 -5.29 -28.98 3.67
N ASN A 312 -4.15 -28.52 3.18
CA ASN A 312 -2.90 -28.45 3.93
C ASN A 312 -2.42 -27.00 4.14
N ALA A 313 -3.30 -26.03 3.89
CA ALA A 313 -2.96 -24.62 4.04
C ALA A 313 -2.68 -24.25 5.50
N TYR A 314 -1.80 -23.30 5.71
CA TYR A 314 -1.53 -22.70 7.01
C TYR A 314 -1.37 -21.19 6.88
N LEU A 315 -1.59 -20.48 7.98
CA LEU A 315 -1.31 -19.05 8.05
C LEU A 315 0.21 -18.85 7.99
N LEU A 316 0.70 -18.28 6.88
CA LEU A 316 2.12 -18.01 6.70
C LEU A 316 2.54 -16.79 7.51
N ASP A 317 1.88 -15.67 7.26
CA ASP A 317 2.10 -14.41 7.94
C ASP A 317 0.89 -13.48 7.82
N THR A 318 0.93 -12.40 8.60
CA THR A 318 -0.01 -11.29 8.54
C THR A 318 0.74 -10.00 8.25
N ALA A 319 0.07 -9.02 7.66
CA ALA A 319 0.65 -7.71 7.42
C ALA A 319 1.27 -7.13 8.71
N GLU A 320 2.44 -6.53 8.59
CA GLU A 320 3.17 -5.92 9.71
C GLU A 320 2.48 -4.64 10.21
N GLN A 321 1.63 -4.05 9.37
CA GLN A 321 0.80 -2.91 9.69
C GLN A 321 -0.58 -3.07 9.05
N ILE A 322 -1.61 -2.65 9.77
CA ILE A 322 -2.96 -2.60 9.21
C ILE A 322 -3.02 -1.68 7.98
N GLY A 323 -3.68 -2.12 6.94
CA GLY A 323 -3.91 -1.34 5.73
C GLY A 323 -5.02 -0.32 5.96
N VAL A 324 -4.65 0.93 6.16
CA VAL A 324 -5.61 2.05 6.27
C VAL A 324 -5.73 2.71 4.91
N ARG A 325 -6.94 2.72 4.35
CA ARG A 325 -7.15 3.24 3.00
C ARG A 325 -7.32 4.74 2.95
N GLN A 326 -7.89 5.34 3.98
CA GLN A 326 -8.15 6.78 4.02
C GLN A 326 -8.30 7.26 5.46
N THR A 327 -7.67 8.40 5.75
CA THR A 327 -7.78 9.11 7.02
C THR A 327 -8.03 10.59 6.78
N ARG A 328 -6.99 11.40 6.72
CA ARG A 328 -7.07 12.83 6.48
C ARG A 328 -6.82 13.15 5.01
N MET A 329 -7.58 14.10 4.50
CA MET A 329 -7.44 14.62 3.14
C MET A 329 -7.14 16.12 3.22
N LEU A 330 -6.07 16.55 2.55
CA LEU A 330 -5.68 17.95 2.52
C LEU A 330 -6.78 18.81 1.89
N GLN A 331 -7.13 19.88 2.58
CA GLN A 331 -8.00 20.92 2.05
C GLN A 331 -7.12 21.95 1.31
N GLY A 332 -6.84 21.67 0.02
CA GLY A 332 -6.04 22.56 -0.82
C GLY A 332 -6.81 23.81 -1.27
N GLU A 333 -6.11 24.73 -1.95
CA GLU A 333 -6.72 25.91 -2.56
C GLU A 333 -7.75 25.54 -3.62
N TYR A 334 -7.52 24.44 -4.33
CA TYR A 334 -8.46 23.82 -5.25
C TYR A 334 -8.69 22.36 -4.87
N ILE A 335 -9.97 21.95 -4.82
CA ILE A 335 -10.37 20.56 -4.62
C ILE A 335 -10.95 20.05 -5.92
N VAL A 336 -10.34 19.01 -6.49
CA VAL A 336 -10.81 18.35 -7.73
C VAL A 336 -12.23 17.82 -7.51
N THR A 337 -13.14 18.24 -8.37
CA THR A 337 -14.56 17.89 -8.29
C THR A 337 -14.89 16.67 -9.16
N LYS A 338 -16.08 16.08 -8.93
CA LYS A 338 -16.61 15.04 -9.81
C LYS A 338 -16.70 15.50 -11.26
N ASP A 339 -17.08 16.77 -11.48
CA ASP A 339 -17.22 17.32 -12.83
C ASP A 339 -15.86 17.49 -13.51
N ASP A 340 -14.80 17.85 -12.79
CA ASP A 340 -13.45 17.87 -13.33
C ASP A 340 -13.01 16.49 -13.83
N VAL A 341 -13.27 15.45 -13.03
CA VAL A 341 -12.93 14.07 -13.40
C VAL A 341 -13.75 13.59 -14.59
N THR A 342 -15.07 13.78 -14.56
CA THR A 342 -15.96 13.28 -15.62
C THR A 342 -15.78 14.03 -16.95
N SER A 343 -15.44 15.33 -16.91
CA SER A 343 -15.14 16.14 -18.09
C SER A 343 -13.69 16.00 -18.55
N ARG A 344 -12.85 15.26 -17.82
CA ARG A 344 -11.39 15.15 -18.08
C ARG A 344 -10.73 16.54 -18.19
N ARG A 345 -11.08 17.42 -17.25
CA ARG A 345 -10.58 18.80 -17.24
C ARG A 345 -9.05 18.83 -17.20
N TYR A 346 -8.47 19.63 -18.08
CA TYR A 346 -7.03 19.91 -18.07
C TYR A 346 -6.72 21.07 -17.13
N PHE A 347 -5.68 20.91 -16.32
CA PHE A 347 -5.12 21.97 -15.48
C PHE A 347 -3.71 22.32 -15.97
N ALA A 348 -3.40 23.61 -16.06
CA ALA A 348 -2.10 24.07 -16.59
C ALA A 348 -0.91 23.68 -15.69
N ASP A 349 -1.17 23.49 -14.41
CA ASP A 349 -0.20 23.13 -13.37
C ASP A 349 -0.19 21.61 -13.05
N THR A 350 -0.75 20.80 -13.95
CA THR A 350 -0.79 19.33 -13.80
C THR A 350 0.62 18.73 -13.72
N VAL A 351 0.89 17.97 -12.67
CA VAL A 351 2.14 17.21 -12.47
C VAL A 351 2.01 15.74 -12.91
N CYS A 352 0.79 15.22 -13.04
CA CYS A 352 0.47 13.90 -13.58
C CYS A 352 -0.85 13.95 -14.37
N ARG A 353 -1.03 13.01 -15.31
CA ARG A 353 -2.23 12.92 -16.18
C ARG A 353 -2.86 11.53 -16.07
#